data_0b4170daaa6b80cab906598b2b3835b6
#
_entry.id   0b4170daaa6b80cab906598b2b3835b6
#
_cell.length_a   1.000
_cell.length_b   1.000
_cell.length_c   1.000
_cell.angle_alpha   90.00
_cell.angle_beta   90.00
_cell.angle_gamma   90.00
#
_symmetry.space_group_name_H-M   'P 1'
#
loop_
_entity.id
_entity.type
_entity.pdbx_description
1 polymer ?
#
loop_
_entity_poly.entity_id
_entity_poly.type
_entity_poly.pdbx_seq_one_letter_code
_entity_poly.pdbx_strand_id
1 'polypeptide(L)' 'TVVKKDEAKAAIDKAAEAKKAEIDQTSNATDEEKATAKAKVDEAVSNAKNAIDQAANNADVDTAKSSGVDAI' A
#
# COMPACT_ATOMS: atom_id res chain seq x y z
N THR A 1 -22.74 -5.17 4.27
CA THR A 1 -21.52 -5.77 4.80
C THR A 1 -20.34 -5.39 3.91
N VAL A 2 -19.35 -4.76 4.46
CA VAL A 2 -18.25 -4.23 3.65
C VAL A 2 -17.03 -5.15 3.75
N VAL A 3 -17.21 -6.37 3.31
CA VAL A 3 -16.13 -7.37 3.28
C VAL A 3 -15.01 -6.93 2.33
N LYS A 4 -15.35 -6.21 1.27
CA LYS A 4 -14.36 -5.71 0.32
C LYS A 4 -13.33 -4.77 0.93
N LYS A 5 -13.69 -4.05 1.99
CA LYS A 5 -12.72 -3.20 2.68
C LYS A 5 -11.57 -3.99 3.27
N ASP A 6 -11.88 -5.11 3.92
CA ASP A 6 -10.86 -5.97 4.50
C ASP A 6 -9.97 -6.60 3.41
N GLU A 7 -10.59 -7.06 2.33
CA GLU A 7 -9.85 -7.63 1.21
C GLU A 7 -8.96 -6.59 0.55
N ALA A 8 -9.46 -5.37 0.37
CA ALA A 8 -8.70 -4.28 -0.23
C ALA A 8 -7.51 -3.91 0.65
N LYS A 9 -7.70 -3.82 1.96
CA LYS A 9 -6.60 -3.54 2.89
C LYS A 9 -5.56 -4.65 2.87
N ALA A 10 -5.98 -5.90 2.80
CA ALA A 10 -5.06 -7.04 2.71
C ALA A 10 -4.25 -6.99 1.42
N ALA A 11 -4.87 -6.62 0.30
CA ALA A 11 -4.18 -6.47 -0.98
C ALA A 11 -3.15 -5.35 -0.93
N ILE A 12 -3.47 -4.24 -0.28
CA ILE A 12 -2.54 -3.13 -0.06
C ILE A 12 -1.35 -3.60 0.78
N ASP A 13 -1.59 -4.33 1.85
CA ASP A 13 -0.52 -4.87 2.70
C ASP A 13 0.41 -5.81 1.92
N LYS A 14 -0.15 -6.67 1.08
CA LYS A 14 0.64 -7.59 0.25
C LYS A 14 1.49 -6.82 -0.76
N ALA A 15 0.94 -5.82 -1.40
CA ALA A 15 1.68 -4.98 -2.35
C ALA A 15 2.83 -4.26 -1.63
N ALA A 16 2.57 -3.75 -0.42
CA ALA A 16 3.58 -3.09 0.38
C ALA A 16 4.70 -4.03 0.79
N GLU A 17 4.37 -5.25 1.21
CA GLU A 17 5.37 -6.26 1.58
C GLU A 17 6.26 -6.62 0.40
N ALA A 18 5.67 -6.83 -0.77
CA ALA A 18 6.41 -7.13 -1.99
C ALA A 18 7.35 -5.98 -2.36
N LYS A 19 6.87 -4.74 -2.25
CA LYS A 19 7.68 -3.56 -2.55
C LYS A 19 8.83 -3.41 -1.57
N LYS A 20 8.58 -3.63 -0.29
CA LYS A 20 9.64 -3.56 0.74
C LYS A 20 10.71 -4.62 0.50
N ALA A 21 10.32 -5.83 0.12
CA ALA A 21 11.25 -6.90 -0.21
C ALA A 21 12.12 -6.51 -1.41
N GLU A 22 11.51 -5.89 -2.40
CA GLU A 22 12.21 -5.40 -3.58
C GLU A 22 13.23 -4.33 -3.21
N ILE A 23 12.85 -3.41 -2.32
CA ILE A 23 13.73 -2.36 -1.81
C ILE A 23 14.92 -2.98 -1.09
N ASP A 24 14.69 -3.97 -0.25
CA ASP A 24 15.75 -4.66 0.50
C ASP A 24 16.74 -5.38 -0.43
N GLN A 25 16.27 -5.83 -1.59
CA GLN A 25 17.10 -6.55 -2.55
C GLN A 25 17.88 -5.62 -3.48
N THR A 26 17.66 -4.32 -3.41
CA THR A 26 18.39 -3.36 -4.24
C THR A 26 19.82 -3.23 -3.72
N SER A 27 20.77 -3.78 -4.46
CA SER A 27 22.15 -3.91 -3.99
C SER A 27 22.94 -2.62 -4.00
N ASN A 28 22.54 -1.63 -4.79
CA ASN A 28 23.26 -0.35 -4.90
C ASN A 28 22.61 0.77 -4.12
N ALA A 29 21.66 0.48 -3.25
CA ALA A 29 21.03 1.45 -2.36
C ALA A 29 21.65 1.33 -0.96
N THR A 30 21.87 2.48 -0.32
CA THR A 30 22.35 2.51 1.06
C THR A 30 21.22 2.15 2.03
N ASP A 31 21.58 1.83 3.28
CA ASP A 31 20.58 1.54 4.31
C ASP A 31 19.65 2.74 4.52
N GLU A 32 20.17 3.95 4.45
CA GLU A 32 19.37 5.17 4.57
C GLU A 32 18.39 5.32 3.41
N GLU A 33 18.83 5.03 2.19
CA GLU A 33 17.97 5.07 1.02
C GLU A 33 16.85 4.04 1.12
N LYS A 34 17.18 2.83 1.57
CA LYS A 34 16.20 1.77 1.79
C LYS A 34 15.18 2.16 2.84
N ALA A 35 15.63 2.73 3.96
CA ALA A 35 14.76 3.18 5.04
C ALA A 35 13.81 4.27 4.55
N THR A 36 14.30 5.23 3.76
CA THR A 36 13.48 6.30 3.19
C THR A 36 12.43 5.73 2.25
N ALA A 37 12.81 4.80 1.39
CA ALA A 37 11.89 4.17 0.44
C ALA A 37 10.81 3.38 1.18
N LYS A 38 11.18 2.63 2.22
CA LYS A 38 10.23 1.88 3.03
C LYS A 38 9.25 2.81 3.76
N ALA A 39 9.74 3.95 4.25
CA ALA A 39 8.88 4.95 4.90
C ALA A 39 7.83 5.49 3.93
N LYS A 40 8.22 5.72 2.67
CA LYS A 40 7.28 6.15 1.63
C LYS A 40 6.22 5.08 1.33
N VAL A 41 6.63 3.82 1.34
CA VAL A 41 5.68 2.71 1.16
C VAL A 41 4.68 2.70 2.31
N ASP A 42 5.14 2.84 3.55
CA ASP A 42 4.26 2.88 4.72
C ASP A 42 3.28 4.04 4.66
N GLU A 43 3.73 5.21 4.20
CA GLU A 43 2.87 6.37 4.02
C GLU A 43 1.79 6.09 2.98
N ALA A 44 2.18 5.50 1.85
CA ALA A 44 1.23 5.13 0.80
C ALA A 44 0.19 4.13 1.31
N VAL A 45 0.62 3.16 2.12
CA VAL A 45 -0.28 2.18 2.75
C VAL A 45 -1.29 2.87 3.66
N SER A 46 -0.83 3.78 4.52
CA SER A 46 -1.71 4.53 5.42
C SER A 46 -2.75 5.33 4.65
N ASN A 47 -2.31 6.04 3.62
CA ASN A 47 -3.21 6.84 2.79
C ASN A 47 -4.23 5.97 2.08
N ALA A 48 -3.79 4.83 1.55
CA ALA A 48 -4.67 3.90 0.85
C ALA A 48 -5.72 3.31 1.79
N LYS A 49 -5.31 2.91 2.99
CA LYS A 49 -6.23 2.36 3.99
C LYS A 49 -7.25 3.39 4.45
N ASN A 50 -6.82 4.64 4.63
CA ASN A 50 -7.74 5.73 4.97
C ASN A 50 -8.77 5.95 3.87
N ALA A 51 -8.35 5.94 2.62
CA ALA A 51 -9.26 6.09 1.49
C ALA A 51 -10.25 4.93 1.43
N ILE A 52 -9.80 3.72 1.71
CA ILE A 52 -10.67 2.54 1.75
C ILE A 52 -11.70 2.66 2.87
N ASP A 53 -11.28 3.11 4.05
CA ASP A 53 -12.19 3.28 5.18
C ASP A 53 -13.25 4.34 4.92
N GLN A 54 -12.93 5.35 4.13
CA GLN A 54 -13.86 6.44 3.79
C GLN A 54 -14.74 6.10 2.60
N ALA A 55 -14.50 5.00 1.92
CA ALA A 55 -15.28 4.61 0.77
C ALA A 55 -16.69 4.22 1.19
N ALA A 56 -17.68 4.74 0.47
CA ALA A 56 -19.09 4.53 0.80
C ALA A 56 -19.67 3.28 0.14
N ASN A 57 -19.00 2.75 -0.88
CA ASN A 57 -19.48 1.60 -1.63
C ASN A 57 -18.31 0.78 -2.19
N ASN A 58 -18.64 -0.39 -2.74
CA ASN A 58 -17.63 -1.31 -3.26
C ASN A 58 -16.82 -0.74 -4.43
N ALA A 59 -17.47 0.07 -5.28
CA ALA A 59 -16.77 0.69 -6.40
C ALA A 59 -15.68 1.66 -5.92
N ASP A 60 -15.97 2.44 -4.89
CA ASP A 60 -15.01 3.36 -4.29
C ASP A 60 -13.88 2.60 -3.60
N VAL A 61 -14.19 1.47 -2.96
CA VAL A 61 -13.17 0.60 -2.36
C VAL A 61 -12.20 0.10 -3.43
N ASP A 62 -12.72 -0.37 -4.56
CA ASP A 62 -11.87 -0.85 -5.66
C ASP A 62 -10.98 0.26 -6.22
N THR A 63 -11.51 1.46 -6.35
CA THR A 63 -10.74 2.62 -6.82
C THR A 63 -9.63 2.97 -5.84
N ALA A 64 -9.94 3.03 -4.55
CA ALA A 64 -8.94 3.34 -3.52
C ALA A 64 -7.84 2.27 -3.47
N LYS A 65 -8.21 1.01 -3.59
CA LYS A 65 -7.27 -0.11 -3.64
C LYS A 65 -6.32 0.03 -4.83
N SER A 66 -6.85 0.26 -6.02
CA SER A 66 -6.04 0.41 -7.23
C SER A 66 -5.07 1.58 -7.12
N SER A 67 -5.55 2.71 -6.63
CA SER A 67 -4.71 3.90 -6.44
C SER A 67 -3.62 3.64 -5.41
N GLY A 68 -3.95 2.93 -4.33
CA GLY A 68 -2.99 2.58 -3.30
C GLY A 68 -1.89 1.65 -3.81
N VAL A 69 -2.27 0.62 -4.55
CA VAL A 69 -1.31 -0.32 -5.13
C VAL A 69 -0.40 0.40 -6.11
N ASP A 70 -0.94 1.29 -6.93
CA ASP A 70 -0.16 2.07 -7.89
C ASP A 70 0.84 3.00 -7.19
N ALA A 71 0.46 3.57 -6.05
CA ALA A 71 1.34 4.46 -5.28
C ALA A 71 2.50 3.70 -4.60
N ILE A 72 2.29 2.44 -4.34
CA ILE A 72 3.32 1.58 -3.77
C ILE A 72 4.28 1.11 -4.85
#